data_4470f6e9f5875fc09167ba82cfa46993
#
_entry.id   4470f6e9f5875fc09167ba82cfa46993
#
_cell.length_a   1.000
_cell.length_b   1.000
_cell.length_c   1.000
_cell.angle_alpha   90.00
_cell.angle_beta   90.00
_cell.angle_gamma   90.00
#
_symmetry.space_group_name_H-M   'P 1'
#
loop_
_entity.id
_entity.type
_entity.pdbx_description
1 polymer ?
#
loop_
_entity_poly.entity_id
_entity_poly.type
_entity_poly.pdbx_seq_one_letter_code
_entity_poly.pdbx_strand_id
1 'polypeptide(L)'
;MRWLVVILGFALLSSMVSASSVDIEFSSYRQIKVDTEVVENASSYAIYYSTSPFNQSSQATLHTLISQGDTTGLNRGIEGDNLQECWSDSLTIHRTDSGQALIDEQASTWSCALSGMVPGEEYWFAVVALAANDSAFEPLTTFSATSTIADEVPPARDTSPILFAIGSIVLSLIALLGFLRWKDAQDGKTNSRLAHFYIAPAMLALAVLTFYPVMYGFWLSFTDADQTHLGEQAWVGIANFVTVLTSTGFLRVTGFTLVWTIVNVTAHVGLGLLLAMVLQNPRIKGRVAYRVALLLPWAIPSYISVLVWKGMFQPDGLVNDILGTDLNLLSDASGAKTVVILVNIWLGVPFMMMSLSGSLQALPSDMYEAAEVDGVSPWEQFRYLTLPNLKSTLIPLSLLGFIWTFNMFNVIYLMTDGGPNLWFGEPGATDILITYVYDVAFRDGAYGVAAAWSVVIFMMLVAFSWFYMKKTGATEANV
;
A
#
# COMPACT_ATOMS: atom_id res chain seq x y z
N MET A 1 -14.19 -76.80 33.52
CA MET A 1 -14.97 -76.96 32.28
C MET A 1 -15.22 -75.58 31.66
N ARG A 2 -14.79 -75.43 30.44
CA ARG A 2 -14.85 -74.20 29.56
C ARG A 2 -13.87 -73.09 29.90
N TRP A 3 -12.77 -73.20 29.23
CA TRP A 3 -11.82 -72.15 28.96
C TRP A 3 -12.47 -71.09 28.06
N LEU A 4 -12.50 -69.85 28.56
CA LEU A 4 -12.73 -68.70 27.75
C LEU A 4 -11.35 -68.11 27.45
N VAL A 5 -10.84 -68.45 26.31
CA VAL A 5 -9.66 -67.80 25.72
C VAL A 5 -10.10 -66.43 25.32
N VAL A 6 -9.77 -65.44 26.13
CA VAL A 6 -9.80 -64.03 25.76
C VAL A 6 -8.59 -63.84 24.83
N ILE A 7 -8.84 -63.91 23.58
CA ILE A 7 -7.93 -63.40 22.56
C ILE A 7 -7.97 -61.88 22.73
N LEU A 8 -7.05 -61.39 23.52
CA LEU A 8 -6.63 -59.99 23.43
C LEU A 8 -5.98 -59.83 22.04
N GLY A 9 -6.81 -59.52 21.09
CA GLY A 9 -6.34 -58.95 19.84
C GLY A 9 -5.64 -57.64 20.22
N PHE A 10 -4.34 -57.70 20.31
CA PHE A 10 -3.51 -56.56 20.07
C PHE A 10 -3.83 -56.12 18.63
N ALA A 11 -4.87 -55.30 18.48
CA ALA A 11 -4.93 -54.42 17.36
C ALA A 11 -3.72 -53.48 17.54
N LEU A 12 -2.65 -53.87 16.91
CA LEU A 12 -1.68 -52.95 16.41
C LEU A 12 -2.52 -51.92 15.60
N LEU A 13 -2.96 -50.90 16.24
CA LEU A 13 -3.17 -49.63 15.59
C LEU A 13 -1.77 -49.29 15.04
N SER A 14 -1.42 -49.88 13.90
CA SER A 14 -0.59 -49.15 12.99
C SER A 14 -1.33 -47.85 12.79
N SER A 15 -0.87 -46.82 13.47
CA SER A 15 -1.15 -45.46 13.03
C SER A 15 -0.83 -45.50 11.55
N MET A 16 -1.86 -45.51 10.73
CA MET A 16 -1.67 -45.26 9.31
C MET A 16 -1.03 -43.87 9.28
N VAL A 17 0.28 -43.86 9.06
CA VAL A 17 0.98 -42.64 8.73
C VAL A 17 0.27 -42.17 7.47
N SER A 18 -0.62 -41.23 7.64
CA SER A 18 -1.37 -40.59 6.55
C SER A 18 -0.32 -40.02 5.62
N ALA A 19 -0.36 -40.42 4.38
CA ALA A 19 0.39 -39.71 3.36
C ALA A 19 -0.15 -38.29 3.42
N SER A 20 0.72 -37.29 3.58
CA SER A 20 0.27 -35.90 3.45
C SER A 20 -0.28 -35.77 2.03
N SER A 21 -1.56 -35.44 1.90
CA SER A 21 -2.14 -35.14 0.62
C SER A 21 -1.49 -33.86 0.12
N VAL A 22 -0.86 -33.96 -1.03
CA VAL A 22 -0.35 -32.79 -1.74
C VAL A 22 -1.39 -32.46 -2.78
N ASP A 23 -2.03 -31.31 -2.66
CA ASP A 23 -2.90 -30.75 -3.67
C ASP A 23 -2.18 -29.62 -4.41
N ILE A 24 -2.45 -29.49 -5.70
CA ILE A 24 -1.87 -28.44 -6.53
C ILE A 24 -2.99 -27.47 -6.86
N GLU A 25 -3.02 -26.35 -6.15
CA GLU A 25 -4.07 -25.35 -6.29
C GLU A 25 -3.99 -24.66 -7.64
N PHE A 26 -2.79 -24.27 -8.06
CA PHE A 26 -2.58 -23.78 -9.42
C PHE A 26 -1.14 -23.99 -9.89
N SER A 27 -0.97 -24.02 -11.21
CA SER A 27 0.34 -23.96 -11.85
C SER A 27 0.37 -22.78 -12.83
N SER A 28 1.52 -22.15 -12.92
CA SER A 28 1.79 -21.10 -13.90
C SER A 28 3.17 -21.32 -14.51
N TYR A 29 3.50 -20.58 -15.57
CA TYR A 29 4.83 -20.65 -16.18
C TYR A 29 5.96 -20.11 -15.28
N ARG A 30 5.64 -19.49 -14.14
CA ARG A 30 6.60 -18.91 -13.20
C ARG A 30 6.66 -19.63 -11.88
N GLN A 31 5.53 -20.14 -11.40
CA GLN A 31 5.42 -20.76 -10.09
C GLN A 31 4.28 -21.77 -10.04
N ILE A 32 4.41 -22.74 -9.15
CA ILE A 32 3.40 -23.74 -8.84
C ILE A 32 3.04 -23.61 -7.38
N LYS A 33 1.74 -23.52 -7.05
CA LYS A 33 1.25 -23.48 -5.68
C LYS A 33 0.90 -24.90 -5.24
N VAL A 34 1.55 -25.33 -4.16
CA VAL A 34 1.39 -26.66 -3.56
C VAL A 34 0.78 -26.51 -2.19
N ASP A 35 -0.34 -27.19 -1.95
CA ASP A 35 -1.04 -27.24 -0.68
C ASP A 35 -0.81 -28.58 0.03
N THR A 36 -0.71 -28.56 1.34
CA THR A 36 -0.58 -29.75 2.16
C THR A 36 -1.31 -29.60 3.49
N GLU A 37 -1.80 -30.71 4.03
CA GLU A 37 -2.43 -30.74 5.34
C GLU A 37 -1.39 -30.65 6.46
N VAL A 38 -1.77 -30.00 7.56
CA VAL A 38 -0.95 -29.94 8.78
C VAL A 38 -0.97 -31.30 9.46
N VAL A 39 0.22 -31.85 9.72
CA VAL A 39 0.41 -33.12 10.40
C VAL A 39 0.70 -32.90 11.88
N GLU A 40 -0.04 -33.59 12.75
CA GLU A 40 0.14 -33.52 14.21
C GLU A 40 1.58 -33.97 14.60
N ASN A 41 2.21 -33.23 15.50
CA ASN A 41 3.60 -33.41 15.95
C ASN A 41 4.69 -33.19 14.89
N ALA A 42 4.39 -32.62 13.75
CA ALA A 42 5.42 -32.21 12.80
C ALA A 42 6.22 -31.03 13.36
N SER A 43 7.53 -31.10 13.27
CA SER A 43 8.43 -30.00 13.64
C SER A 43 8.92 -29.22 12.41
N SER A 44 8.85 -29.84 11.25
CA SER A 44 9.21 -29.23 9.97
C SER A 44 8.56 -29.97 8.82
N TYR A 45 8.57 -29.35 7.64
CA TYR A 45 8.09 -29.93 6.39
C TYR A 45 9.17 -29.82 5.33
N ALA A 46 9.42 -30.91 4.62
CA ALA A 46 10.35 -30.95 3.48
C ALA A 46 9.55 -31.10 2.19
N ILE A 47 9.74 -30.19 1.25
CA ILE A 47 9.13 -30.25 -0.08
C ILE A 47 10.17 -30.78 -1.05
N TYR A 48 9.86 -31.90 -1.68
CA TYR A 48 10.68 -32.53 -2.69
C TYR A 48 10.03 -32.41 -4.06
N TYR A 49 10.86 -32.33 -5.10
CA TYR A 49 10.39 -32.35 -6.49
C TYR A 49 11.27 -33.22 -7.38
N SER A 50 10.71 -33.70 -8.47
CA SER A 50 11.41 -34.42 -9.52
C SER A 50 10.66 -34.28 -10.85
N THR A 51 11.34 -34.47 -11.95
CA THR A 51 10.74 -34.57 -13.30
C THR A 51 10.30 -35.99 -13.64
N SER A 52 10.35 -36.90 -12.69
CA SER A 52 9.87 -38.28 -12.82
C SER A 52 9.20 -38.73 -11.53
N PRO A 53 8.25 -39.70 -11.59
CA PRO A 53 7.60 -40.23 -10.39
C PRO A 53 8.63 -40.75 -9.38
N PHE A 54 8.43 -40.40 -8.11
CA PHE A 54 9.31 -40.86 -7.03
C PHE A 54 8.51 -41.23 -5.78
N ASN A 55 9.12 -42.11 -4.93
CA ASN A 55 8.53 -42.52 -3.67
C ASN A 55 9.54 -42.52 -2.50
N GLN A 56 10.72 -41.97 -2.72
CA GLN A 56 11.79 -41.85 -1.74
C GLN A 56 12.53 -40.51 -1.95
N SER A 57 13.03 -39.95 -0.87
CA SER A 57 13.81 -38.71 -0.93
C SER A 57 15.07 -38.78 -1.78
N SER A 58 15.68 -39.98 -1.87
CA SER A 58 16.86 -40.21 -2.70
C SER A 58 16.63 -40.13 -4.21
N GLN A 59 15.38 -40.16 -4.65
CA GLN A 59 14.95 -40.06 -6.05
C GLN A 59 14.53 -38.68 -6.47
N ALA A 60 14.50 -37.73 -5.53
CA ALA A 60 14.00 -36.38 -5.75
C ALA A 60 14.98 -35.35 -5.20
N THR A 61 14.82 -34.11 -5.64
CA THR A 61 15.59 -32.98 -5.15
C THR A 61 14.81 -32.28 -4.03
N LEU A 62 15.50 -32.01 -2.92
CA LEU A 62 14.92 -31.18 -1.85
C LEU A 62 14.78 -29.75 -2.39
N HIS A 63 13.55 -29.26 -2.41
CA HIS A 63 13.27 -27.90 -2.84
C HIS A 63 13.31 -26.93 -1.65
N THR A 64 12.61 -27.26 -0.57
CA THR A 64 12.45 -26.39 0.60
C THR A 64 12.33 -27.21 1.86
N LEU A 65 12.92 -26.71 2.94
CA LEU A 65 12.72 -27.20 4.30
C LEU A 65 12.11 -26.07 5.12
N ILE A 66 10.92 -26.32 5.69
CA ILE A 66 10.18 -25.34 6.49
C ILE A 66 10.18 -25.85 7.93
N SER A 67 10.72 -25.09 8.88
CA SER A 67 10.69 -25.44 10.30
C SER A 67 9.55 -24.73 11.03
N GLN A 68 8.83 -25.48 11.86
CA GLN A 68 7.66 -25.02 12.60
C GLN A 68 7.99 -23.97 13.68
N GLY A 69 9.26 -23.83 14.08
CA GLY A 69 9.70 -22.81 15.05
C GLY A 69 9.64 -21.35 14.55
N ASP A 70 9.47 -21.16 13.24
CA ASP A 70 9.44 -19.86 12.58
C ASP A 70 8.02 -19.45 12.17
N THR A 71 7.03 -19.82 12.95
CA THR A 71 5.60 -19.57 12.72
C THR A 71 5.18 -18.11 12.87
N THR A 72 6.06 -17.17 12.66
CA THR A 72 5.70 -15.75 12.53
C THR A 72 5.12 -15.40 11.15
N GLY A 73 4.41 -16.32 10.52
CA GLY A 73 3.51 -16.08 9.38
C GLY A 73 4.14 -15.73 8.05
N LEU A 74 5.46 -15.61 7.96
CA LEU A 74 6.21 -15.32 6.75
C LEU A 74 7.54 -16.08 6.82
N ASN A 75 7.51 -17.40 6.59
CA ASN A 75 8.73 -18.11 6.29
C ASN A 75 9.19 -17.69 4.89
N ARG A 76 10.00 -16.65 4.83
CA ARG A 76 10.84 -16.37 3.68
C ARG A 76 11.85 -17.50 3.60
N GLY A 77 11.68 -18.36 2.58
CA GLY A 77 12.54 -19.51 2.34
C GLY A 77 14.01 -19.14 2.39
N ILE A 78 14.79 -20.10 2.81
CA ILE A 78 16.23 -20.08 2.99
C ILE A 78 16.94 -19.53 1.74
N GLU A 79 18.00 -18.75 2.00
CA GLU A 79 18.95 -18.17 1.06
C GLU A 79 19.18 -18.98 -0.23
N GLY A 80 18.80 -18.38 -1.34
CA GLY A 80 19.03 -18.83 -2.71
C GLY A 80 18.10 -18.03 -3.63
N ASP A 81 18.47 -17.84 -4.88
CA ASP A 81 17.79 -16.98 -5.87
C ASP A 81 16.31 -17.31 -6.16
N ASN A 82 15.71 -18.24 -5.43
CA ASN A 82 14.31 -18.67 -5.51
C ASN A 82 13.59 -18.32 -4.20
N LEU A 83 13.13 -17.09 -4.06
CA LEU A 83 12.24 -16.64 -2.99
C LEU A 83 10.93 -17.43 -3.06
N GLN A 84 10.71 -18.30 -2.09
CA GLN A 84 9.50 -19.09 -1.94
C GLN A 84 8.71 -18.53 -0.78
N GLU A 85 7.46 -18.25 -1.03
CA GLU A 85 6.53 -17.82 0.00
C GLU A 85 5.66 -19.02 0.38
N CYS A 86 5.76 -19.47 1.64
CA CYS A 86 4.86 -20.43 2.22
C CYS A 86 3.97 -19.74 3.24
N TRP A 87 2.69 -20.04 3.22
CA TRP A 87 1.69 -19.50 4.15
C TRP A 87 0.66 -20.57 4.50
N SER A 88 -0.10 -20.32 5.54
CA SER A 88 -1.23 -21.16 5.91
C SER A 88 -2.54 -20.41 5.70
N ASP A 89 -3.47 -20.99 4.96
CA ASP A 89 -4.76 -20.38 4.63
C ASP A 89 -5.72 -20.28 5.84
N SER A 90 -5.41 -20.99 6.92
CA SER A 90 -6.22 -20.99 8.14
C SER A 90 -5.57 -20.32 9.34
N LEU A 91 -4.42 -19.66 9.17
CA LEU A 91 -3.76 -18.92 10.23
C LEU A 91 -4.51 -17.61 10.51
N THR A 92 -5.51 -17.68 11.38
CA THR A 92 -6.04 -16.50 12.05
C THR A 92 -5.05 -16.11 13.15
N ILE A 93 -4.16 -15.18 12.87
CA ILE A 93 -3.27 -14.63 13.89
C ILE A 93 -4.08 -13.69 14.76
N HIS A 94 -4.50 -14.16 15.92
CA HIS A 94 -5.09 -13.32 16.96
C HIS A 94 -3.97 -12.66 17.76
N ARG A 95 -3.95 -11.33 17.84
CA ARG A 95 -3.15 -10.64 18.85
C ARG A 95 -3.98 -10.47 20.11
N THR A 96 -3.43 -10.93 21.24
CA THR A 96 -3.99 -10.60 22.56
C THR A 96 -3.83 -9.10 22.84
N ASP A 97 -4.62 -8.56 23.78
CA ASP A 97 -4.48 -7.19 24.27
C ASP A 97 -3.07 -6.86 24.79
N SER A 98 -2.26 -7.88 25.09
CA SER A 98 -0.85 -7.77 25.48
C SER A 98 0.13 -7.80 24.29
N GLY A 99 -0.36 -7.86 23.04
CA GLY A 99 0.47 -7.82 21.83
C GLY A 99 1.14 -9.15 21.45
N GLN A 100 0.85 -10.26 22.16
CA GLN A 100 1.30 -11.60 21.76
C GLN A 100 0.46 -12.13 20.60
N ALA A 101 1.11 -12.64 19.58
CA ALA A 101 0.44 -13.38 18.51
C ALA A 101 0.01 -14.75 19.05
N LEU A 102 -1.30 -15.00 19.10
CA LEU A 102 -1.84 -16.34 19.29
C LEU A 102 -2.08 -16.93 17.91
N ILE A 103 -1.39 -18.01 17.62
CA ILE A 103 -1.66 -18.85 16.47
C ILE A 103 -2.86 -19.70 16.84
N ASP A 104 -3.93 -19.64 16.04
CA ASP A 104 -5.03 -20.58 16.19
C ASP A 104 -4.46 -21.99 15.83
N GLU A 105 -4.48 -22.90 16.81
CA GLU A 105 -3.99 -24.29 16.67
C GLU A 105 -4.83 -25.11 15.66
N GLN A 106 -5.78 -24.50 14.97
CA GLN A 106 -6.69 -25.12 14.00
C GLN A 106 -6.30 -24.90 12.53
N ALA A 107 -5.08 -24.45 12.26
CA ALA A 107 -4.60 -24.43 10.88
C ALA A 107 -4.62 -25.85 10.32
N SER A 108 -5.43 -26.12 9.30
CA SER A 108 -5.58 -27.43 8.70
C SER A 108 -4.68 -27.65 7.46
N THR A 109 -4.26 -26.57 6.82
CA THR A 109 -3.52 -26.61 5.55
C THR A 109 -2.37 -25.59 5.49
N TRP A 110 -1.37 -25.91 4.70
CA TRP A 110 -0.25 -25.05 4.36
C TRP A 110 -0.16 -24.92 2.84
N SER A 111 0.17 -23.71 2.38
CA SER A 111 0.39 -23.44 0.95
C SER A 111 1.81 -22.94 0.71
N CYS A 112 2.45 -23.42 -0.34
CA CYS A 112 3.76 -22.92 -0.77
C CYS A 112 3.76 -22.63 -2.26
N ALA A 113 4.24 -21.44 -2.63
CA ALA A 113 4.54 -21.10 -4.02
C ALA A 113 5.98 -21.49 -4.36
N LEU A 114 6.14 -22.41 -5.29
CA LEU A 114 7.43 -22.94 -5.73
C LEU A 114 7.80 -22.31 -7.07
N SER A 115 8.98 -21.70 -7.15
CA SER A 115 9.48 -21.02 -8.36
C SER A 115 10.68 -21.77 -8.97
N GLY A 116 11.06 -21.39 -10.20
CA GLY A 116 12.21 -21.98 -10.89
C GLY A 116 11.91 -23.20 -11.72
N MET A 117 10.63 -23.53 -11.93
CA MET A 117 10.20 -24.62 -12.80
C MET A 117 10.38 -24.23 -14.28
N VAL A 118 10.70 -25.22 -15.12
CA VAL A 118 10.80 -25.03 -16.57
C VAL A 118 9.40 -25.14 -17.18
N PRO A 119 8.93 -24.12 -17.90
CA PRO A 119 7.60 -24.16 -18.51
C PRO A 119 7.42 -25.35 -19.46
N GLY A 120 6.25 -25.98 -19.40
CA GLY A 120 5.90 -27.12 -20.24
C GLY A 120 6.45 -28.48 -19.79
N GLU A 121 7.26 -28.51 -18.72
CA GLU A 121 7.73 -29.77 -18.11
C GLU A 121 6.79 -30.26 -17.02
N GLU A 122 6.66 -31.60 -16.91
CA GLU A 122 5.90 -32.24 -15.84
C GLU A 122 6.78 -32.35 -14.59
N TYR A 123 6.27 -31.91 -13.46
CA TYR A 123 6.92 -31.98 -12.16
C TYR A 123 6.08 -32.80 -11.19
N TRP A 124 6.76 -33.63 -10.42
CA TRP A 124 6.20 -34.40 -9.32
C TRP A 124 6.63 -33.78 -8.01
N PHE A 125 5.69 -33.57 -7.09
CA PHE A 125 5.90 -32.95 -5.79
C PHE A 125 5.48 -33.88 -4.67
N ALA A 126 6.27 -33.93 -3.60
CA ALA A 126 5.90 -34.58 -2.35
C ALA A 126 6.24 -33.66 -1.18
N VAL A 127 5.33 -33.53 -0.24
CA VAL A 127 5.56 -32.84 1.04
C VAL A 127 5.65 -33.90 2.13
N VAL A 128 6.73 -33.86 2.90
CA VAL A 128 6.99 -34.81 3.98
C VAL A 128 7.08 -34.07 5.29
N ALA A 129 6.17 -34.38 6.22
CA ALA A 129 6.25 -33.90 7.58
C ALA A 129 7.35 -34.63 8.34
N LEU A 130 8.15 -33.89 9.10
CA LEU A 130 9.31 -34.38 9.82
C LEU A 130 9.16 -34.11 11.31
N ALA A 131 9.50 -35.08 12.16
CA ALA A 131 9.64 -34.90 13.59
C ALA A 131 11.05 -34.47 13.96
N ALA A 132 11.19 -33.62 14.99
CA ALA A 132 12.50 -33.32 15.56
C ALA A 132 12.99 -34.54 16.37
N ASN A 133 14.16 -35.06 16.00
CA ASN A 133 14.88 -36.02 16.82
C ASN A 133 16.29 -35.48 17.11
N ASP A 134 16.94 -35.85 18.23
CA ASP A 134 18.17 -35.21 18.76
C ASP A 134 19.33 -35.02 17.76
N SER A 135 19.27 -35.61 16.58
CA SER A 135 20.32 -35.49 15.55
C SER A 135 19.87 -35.59 14.09
N ALA A 136 18.58 -35.86 13.82
CA ALA A 136 18.04 -35.95 12.47
C ALA A 136 16.51 -35.78 12.46
N PHE A 137 15.96 -35.32 11.36
CA PHE A 137 14.51 -35.30 11.16
C PHE A 137 14.03 -36.67 10.66
N GLU A 138 13.06 -37.26 11.37
CA GLU A 138 12.43 -38.50 10.94
C GLU A 138 11.11 -38.23 10.22
N PRO A 139 10.86 -38.82 9.04
CA PRO A 139 9.61 -38.66 8.31
C PRO A 139 8.41 -39.18 9.10
N LEU A 140 7.42 -38.33 9.34
CA LEU A 140 6.12 -38.68 9.94
C LEU A 140 5.11 -39.14 8.88
N THR A 141 5.35 -38.81 7.61
CA THR A 141 4.47 -39.15 6.49
C THR A 141 5.23 -39.93 5.42
N THR A 142 4.52 -40.76 4.67
CA THR A 142 5.09 -41.44 3.52
C THR A 142 5.15 -40.51 2.31
N PHE A 143 6.12 -40.75 1.42
CA PHE A 143 6.20 -40.03 0.16
C PHE A 143 5.00 -40.40 -0.74
N SER A 144 4.16 -39.41 -1.01
CA SER A 144 3.08 -39.48 -2.00
C SER A 144 3.26 -38.29 -2.94
N ALA A 145 3.80 -38.58 -4.14
CA ALA A 145 4.04 -37.50 -5.10
C ALA A 145 2.83 -37.26 -5.99
N THR A 146 2.45 -36.02 -6.15
CA THR A 146 1.44 -35.57 -7.10
C THR A 146 2.11 -34.79 -8.22
N SER A 147 1.66 -34.99 -9.47
CA SER A 147 2.25 -34.30 -10.62
C SER A 147 1.38 -33.18 -11.14
N THR A 148 2.03 -32.18 -11.68
CA THR A 148 1.43 -31.15 -12.53
C THR A 148 2.38 -30.76 -13.65
N ILE A 149 1.84 -30.20 -14.71
CA ILE A 149 2.62 -29.66 -15.82
C ILE A 149 2.74 -28.15 -15.56
N ALA A 150 3.97 -27.65 -15.52
CA ALA A 150 4.20 -26.21 -15.48
C ALA A 150 3.66 -25.57 -16.78
N ASP A 151 2.86 -24.52 -16.66
CA ASP A 151 2.25 -23.90 -17.82
C ASP A 151 3.31 -23.43 -18.83
N GLU A 152 2.99 -23.49 -20.09
CA GLU A 152 3.82 -22.92 -21.13
C GLU A 152 3.87 -21.39 -20.98
N VAL A 153 5.02 -20.80 -21.39
CA VAL A 153 5.13 -19.35 -21.44
C VAL A 153 4.03 -18.81 -22.37
N PRO A 154 3.12 -17.97 -21.91
CA PRO A 154 2.06 -17.45 -22.75
C PRO A 154 2.67 -16.77 -23.99
N PRO A 155 2.05 -16.91 -25.17
CA PRO A 155 2.54 -16.29 -26.38
C PRO A 155 2.70 -14.78 -26.17
N ALA A 156 3.67 -14.18 -26.86
CA ALA A 156 3.93 -12.75 -26.77
C ALA A 156 2.62 -11.98 -26.94
N ARG A 157 2.29 -11.18 -25.93
CA ARG A 157 1.01 -10.48 -25.83
C ARG A 157 0.80 -9.62 -27.08
N ASP A 158 -0.36 -9.71 -27.69
CA ASP A 158 -0.73 -8.78 -28.75
C ASP A 158 -0.79 -7.35 -28.20
N THR A 159 0.17 -6.51 -28.59
CA THR A 159 0.24 -5.11 -28.19
C THR A 159 -0.63 -4.21 -29.07
N SER A 160 -1.29 -4.76 -30.09
CA SER A 160 -2.12 -3.97 -31.02
C SER A 160 -3.24 -3.21 -30.32
N PRO A 161 -3.98 -3.73 -29.32
CA PRO A 161 -4.99 -2.96 -28.59
C PRO A 161 -4.42 -1.73 -27.89
N ILE A 162 -3.21 -1.86 -27.32
CA ILE A 162 -2.52 -0.75 -26.65
C ILE A 162 -2.15 0.33 -27.66
N LEU A 163 -1.58 -0.07 -28.79
CA LEU A 163 -1.22 0.85 -29.88
C LEU A 163 -2.46 1.54 -30.47
N PHE A 164 -3.57 0.81 -30.63
CA PHE A 164 -4.84 1.40 -31.06
C PHE A 164 -5.40 2.40 -30.03
N ALA A 165 -5.35 2.08 -28.74
CA ALA A 165 -5.78 2.99 -27.66
C ALA A 165 -4.93 4.27 -27.64
N ILE A 166 -3.61 4.14 -27.68
CA ILE A 166 -2.70 5.29 -27.75
C ILE A 166 -2.94 6.10 -29.03
N GLY A 167 -3.04 5.42 -30.18
CA GLY A 167 -3.33 6.06 -31.45
C GLY A 167 -4.65 6.84 -31.45
N SER A 168 -5.70 6.29 -30.84
CA SER A 168 -7.01 6.95 -30.71
C SER A 168 -6.95 8.20 -29.82
N ILE A 169 -6.19 8.15 -28.71
CA ILE A 169 -5.96 9.30 -27.82
C ILE A 169 -5.22 10.39 -28.58
N VAL A 170 -4.16 10.03 -29.31
CA VAL A 170 -3.38 10.97 -30.12
C VAL A 170 -4.26 11.63 -31.20
N LEU A 171 -5.03 10.84 -31.95
CA LEU A 171 -5.94 11.34 -32.97
C LEU A 171 -7.04 12.26 -32.37
N SER A 172 -7.59 11.88 -31.24
CA SER A 172 -8.60 12.70 -30.54
C SER A 172 -8.02 14.05 -30.10
N LEU A 173 -6.79 14.05 -29.60
CA LEU A 173 -6.07 15.28 -29.23
C LEU A 173 -5.79 16.17 -30.47
N ILE A 174 -5.33 15.57 -31.56
CA ILE A 174 -5.10 16.30 -32.84
C ILE A 174 -6.42 16.90 -33.31
N ALA A 175 -7.51 16.15 -33.27
CA ALA A 175 -8.84 16.62 -33.65
C ALA A 175 -9.32 17.77 -32.74
N LEU A 176 -9.13 17.65 -31.42
CA LEU A 176 -9.46 18.70 -30.45
C LEU A 176 -8.66 19.97 -30.70
N LEU A 177 -7.34 19.86 -30.89
CA LEU A 177 -6.48 20.99 -31.20
C LEU A 177 -6.85 21.64 -32.55
N GLY A 178 -7.21 20.82 -33.53
CA GLY A 178 -7.74 21.31 -34.81
C GLY A 178 -9.05 22.07 -34.69
N PHE A 179 -9.98 21.54 -33.88
CA PHE A 179 -11.26 22.18 -33.58
C PHE A 179 -11.07 23.50 -32.81
N LEU A 180 -10.26 23.54 -31.79
CA LEU A 180 -9.97 24.76 -31.02
C LEU A 180 -9.34 25.82 -31.94
N ARG A 181 -8.40 25.42 -32.78
CA ARG A 181 -7.78 26.31 -33.78
C ARG A 181 -8.78 26.87 -34.78
N TRP A 182 -9.72 26.05 -35.26
CA TRP A 182 -10.79 26.46 -36.16
C TRP A 182 -11.71 27.47 -35.49
N LYS A 183 -12.11 27.21 -34.23
CA LYS A 183 -12.93 28.11 -33.43
C LYS A 183 -12.24 29.46 -33.18
N ASP A 184 -10.95 29.43 -32.78
CA ASP A 184 -10.17 30.66 -32.56
C ASP A 184 -10.00 31.49 -33.86
N ALA A 185 -9.92 30.82 -35.00
CA ALA A 185 -9.90 31.51 -36.28
C ALA A 185 -11.22 32.21 -36.63
N GLN A 186 -12.37 31.62 -36.21
CA GLN A 186 -13.69 32.28 -36.33
C GLN A 186 -13.80 33.48 -35.42
N ASP A 187 -13.24 33.38 -34.18
CA ASP A 187 -13.24 34.47 -33.19
C ASP A 187 -12.22 35.58 -33.49
N GLY A 188 -11.50 35.51 -34.65
CA GLY A 188 -10.51 36.53 -35.05
C GLY A 188 -9.21 36.53 -34.23
N LYS A 189 -8.94 35.49 -33.43
CA LYS A 189 -7.73 35.38 -32.61
C LYS A 189 -6.54 34.89 -33.44
N THR A 190 -5.72 35.78 -33.93
CA THR A 190 -4.62 35.49 -34.87
C THR A 190 -3.40 34.78 -34.25
N ASN A 191 -3.16 34.98 -32.92
CA ASN A 191 -1.98 34.45 -32.23
C ASN A 191 -2.19 33.04 -31.63
N SER A 192 -3.39 32.46 -31.68
CA SER A 192 -3.69 31.17 -31.07
C SER A 192 -2.94 29.99 -31.74
N ARG A 193 -2.57 30.14 -33.01
CA ARG A 193 -1.84 29.08 -33.75
C ARG A 193 -0.51 28.71 -33.10
N LEU A 194 0.28 29.71 -32.72
CA LEU A 194 1.57 29.53 -32.06
C LEU A 194 1.38 28.92 -30.66
N ALA A 195 0.41 29.42 -29.89
CA ALA A 195 0.14 28.89 -28.57
C ALA A 195 -0.22 27.40 -28.57
N HIS A 196 -1.12 26.95 -29.46
CA HIS A 196 -1.49 25.54 -29.57
C HIS A 196 -0.31 24.67 -30.03
N PHE A 197 0.55 25.18 -30.94
CA PHE A 197 1.72 24.43 -31.38
C PHE A 197 2.75 24.21 -30.24
N TYR A 198 2.99 25.22 -29.40
CA TYR A 198 3.89 25.08 -28.24
C TYR A 198 3.32 24.19 -27.12
N ILE A 199 2.01 24.16 -26.93
CA ILE A 199 1.36 23.35 -25.88
C ILE A 199 1.14 21.90 -26.36
N ALA A 200 1.00 21.66 -27.66
CA ALA A 200 0.65 20.34 -28.21
C ALA A 200 1.58 19.20 -27.79
N PRO A 201 2.92 19.32 -27.77
CA PRO A 201 3.78 18.22 -27.32
C PRO A 201 3.56 17.85 -25.83
N ALA A 202 3.37 18.85 -24.97
CA ALA A 202 3.10 18.62 -23.55
C ALA A 202 1.73 17.98 -23.33
N MET A 203 0.72 18.43 -24.06
CA MET A 203 -0.62 17.84 -24.02
C MET A 203 -0.64 16.41 -24.53
N LEU A 204 0.14 16.12 -25.58
CA LEU A 204 0.29 14.78 -26.12
C LEU A 204 0.96 13.85 -25.10
N ALA A 205 2.07 14.30 -24.49
CA ALA A 205 2.75 13.53 -23.46
C ALA A 205 1.80 13.23 -22.27
N LEU A 206 1.06 14.23 -21.79
CA LEU A 206 0.07 14.09 -20.75
C LEU A 206 -1.05 13.10 -21.14
N ALA A 207 -1.56 13.20 -22.37
CA ALA A 207 -2.60 12.33 -22.87
C ALA A 207 -2.14 10.85 -22.86
N VAL A 208 -0.93 10.58 -23.36
CA VAL A 208 -0.41 9.21 -23.44
C VAL A 208 0.06 8.69 -22.08
N LEU A 209 0.87 9.47 -21.36
CA LEU A 209 1.52 8.98 -20.13
C LEU A 209 0.62 9.00 -18.89
N THR A 210 -0.40 9.84 -18.87
CA THR A 210 -1.31 9.95 -17.72
C THR A 210 -2.68 9.37 -18.00
N PHE A 211 -3.34 9.80 -19.07
CA PHE A 211 -4.73 9.35 -19.30
C PHE A 211 -4.83 7.88 -19.70
N TYR A 212 -3.89 7.35 -20.49
CA TYR A 212 -3.95 5.94 -20.87
C TYR A 212 -3.88 5.00 -19.65
N PRO A 213 -2.89 5.10 -18.73
CA PRO A 213 -2.85 4.26 -17.52
C PRO A 213 -4.07 4.44 -16.63
N VAL A 214 -4.58 5.67 -16.49
CA VAL A 214 -5.79 5.94 -15.68
C VAL A 214 -7.02 5.25 -16.29
N MET A 215 -7.22 5.36 -17.60
CA MET A 215 -8.34 4.71 -18.30
C MET A 215 -8.22 3.18 -18.28
N TYR A 216 -6.99 2.67 -18.38
CA TYR A 216 -6.73 1.24 -18.27
C TYR A 216 -7.05 0.73 -16.85
N GLY A 217 -6.59 1.43 -15.80
CA GLY A 217 -6.93 1.12 -14.42
C GLY A 217 -8.45 1.18 -14.16
N PHE A 218 -9.13 2.18 -14.74
CA PHE A 218 -10.59 2.27 -14.68
C PHE A 218 -11.26 1.06 -15.33
N TRP A 219 -10.77 0.62 -16.50
CA TRP A 219 -11.28 -0.59 -17.15
C TRP A 219 -11.02 -1.85 -16.33
N LEU A 220 -9.81 -2.00 -15.77
CA LEU A 220 -9.43 -3.12 -14.91
C LEU A 220 -10.38 -3.28 -13.71
N SER A 221 -10.91 -2.19 -13.17
CA SER A 221 -11.82 -2.22 -12.01
C SER A 221 -13.13 -2.99 -12.26
N PHE A 222 -13.46 -3.26 -13.52
CA PHE A 222 -14.64 -4.05 -13.93
C PHE A 222 -14.31 -5.47 -14.36
N THR A 223 -13.07 -5.93 -14.16
CA THR A 223 -12.59 -7.25 -14.58
C THR A 223 -12.11 -8.06 -13.38
N ASP A 224 -12.02 -9.38 -13.55
CA ASP A 224 -11.45 -10.32 -12.58
C ASP A 224 -9.91 -10.39 -12.62
N ALA A 225 -9.27 -9.31 -13.08
CA ALA A 225 -7.82 -9.28 -13.21
C ALA A 225 -7.11 -9.60 -11.88
N ASP A 226 -6.34 -10.66 -11.89
CA ASP A 226 -5.47 -11.09 -10.81
C ASP A 226 -4.11 -11.55 -11.36
N GLN A 227 -3.27 -12.15 -10.52
CA GLN A 227 -1.95 -12.66 -10.97
C GLN A 227 -2.09 -13.77 -12.00
N THR A 228 -3.15 -14.56 -11.94
CA THR A 228 -3.38 -15.73 -12.80
C THR A 228 -4.08 -15.36 -14.10
N HIS A 229 -4.99 -14.38 -14.08
CA HIS A 229 -5.81 -13.96 -15.23
C HIS A 229 -5.33 -12.65 -15.87
N LEU A 230 -4.05 -12.27 -15.67
CA LEU A 230 -3.53 -11.04 -16.27
C LEU A 230 -3.33 -11.24 -17.79
N GLY A 231 -4.29 -10.79 -18.58
CA GLY A 231 -4.30 -10.87 -20.04
C GLY A 231 -5.47 -11.62 -20.63
N GLU A 232 -6.14 -12.43 -19.84
CA GLU A 232 -7.36 -13.16 -20.20
C GLU A 232 -8.52 -12.80 -19.29
N GLN A 233 -8.44 -11.61 -18.66
CA GLN A 233 -9.41 -11.14 -17.68
C GLN A 233 -10.83 -11.04 -18.27
N ALA A 234 -11.78 -11.66 -17.58
CA ALA A 234 -13.18 -11.58 -17.89
C ALA A 234 -13.83 -10.32 -17.31
N TRP A 235 -14.93 -9.86 -17.93
CA TRP A 235 -15.71 -8.75 -17.44
C TRP A 235 -16.63 -9.19 -16.31
N VAL A 236 -16.47 -8.65 -15.09
CA VAL A 236 -17.29 -8.97 -13.91
C VAL A 236 -18.25 -7.84 -13.51
N GLY A 237 -18.33 -6.78 -14.28
CA GLY A 237 -19.22 -5.64 -14.00
C GLY A 237 -18.82 -4.95 -12.69
N ILE A 238 -19.79 -4.72 -11.79
CA ILE A 238 -19.58 -3.99 -10.53
C ILE A 238 -19.17 -4.89 -9.34
N ALA A 239 -18.88 -6.16 -9.56
CA ALA A 239 -18.60 -7.10 -8.47
C ALA A 239 -17.45 -6.63 -7.58
N ASN A 240 -16.35 -6.14 -8.15
CA ASN A 240 -15.21 -5.61 -7.39
C ASN A 240 -15.60 -4.41 -6.50
N PHE A 241 -16.49 -3.53 -6.97
CA PHE A 241 -16.97 -2.41 -6.17
C PHE A 241 -17.82 -2.87 -5.00
N VAL A 242 -18.63 -3.91 -5.19
CA VAL A 242 -19.41 -4.53 -4.09
C VAL A 242 -18.44 -5.10 -3.07
N THR A 243 -17.43 -5.87 -3.49
CA THR A 243 -16.39 -6.41 -2.62
C THR A 243 -15.70 -5.31 -1.82
N VAL A 244 -15.28 -4.22 -2.47
CA VAL A 244 -14.66 -3.06 -1.82
C VAL A 244 -15.56 -2.46 -0.75
N LEU A 245 -16.81 -2.14 -1.09
CA LEU A 245 -17.72 -1.42 -0.20
C LEU A 245 -18.28 -2.30 0.94
N THR A 246 -18.27 -3.62 0.78
CA THR A 246 -18.72 -4.57 1.81
C THR A 246 -17.58 -5.16 2.63
N SER A 247 -16.32 -4.87 2.28
CA SER A 247 -15.17 -5.35 3.03
C SER A 247 -15.19 -4.82 4.47
N THR A 248 -14.85 -5.68 5.44
CA THR A 248 -14.81 -5.33 6.87
C THR A 248 -13.82 -4.20 7.16
N GLY A 249 -12.74 -4.13 6.39
CA GLY A 249 -11.70 -3.11 6.49
C GLY A 249 -12.08 -1.73 5.95
N PHE A 250 -13.10 -1.63 5.07
CA PHE A 250 -13.43 -0.39 4.36
C PHE A 250 -13.62 0.82 5.28
N LEU A 251 -14.50 0.69 6.27
CA LEU A 251 -14.81 1.79 7.19
C LEU A 251 -13.62 2.14 8.08
N ARG A 252 -12.84 1.14 8.50
CA ARG A 252 -11.67 1.35 9.37
C ARG A 252 -10.57 2.12 8.64
N VAL A 253 -10.17 1.67 7.45
CA VAL A 253 -9.14 2.32 6.63
C VAL A 253 -9.58 3.70 6.19
N THR A 254 -10.81 3.84 5.71
CA THR A 254 -11.38 5.14 5.34
C THR A 254 -11.43 6.10 6.52
N GLY A 255 -11.89 5.61 7.68
CA GLY A 255 -11.95 6.40 8.91
C GLY A 255 -10.57 6.91 9.33
N PHE A 256 -9.56 6.01 9.36
CA PHE A 256 -8.20 6.44 9.69
C PHE A 256 -7.60 7.37 8.62
N THR A 257 -7.83 7.12 7.34
CA THR A 257 -7.38 8.02 6.26
C THR A 257 -7.93 9.43 6.43
N LEU A 258 -9.20 9.56 6.81
CA LEU A 258 -9.81 10.87 7.07
C LEU A 258 -9.19 11.54 8.30
N VAL A 259 -9.05 10.82 9.41
CA VAL A 259 -8.40 11.37 10.63
C VAL A 259 -6.96 11.77 10.33
N TRP A 260 -6.19 10.90 9.71
CA TRP A 260 -4.82 11.16 9.24
C TRP A 260 -4.76 12.46 8.42
N THR A 261 -5.60 12.57 7.40
CA THR A 261 -5.58 13.71 6.49
C THR A 261 -5.99 15.01 7.17
N ILE A 262 -7.10 15.00 7.91
CA ILE A 262 -7.62 16.21 8.58
C ILE A 262 -6.64 16.72 9.63
N VAL A 263 -6.11 15.84 10.48
CA VAL A 263 -5.17 16.22 11.54
C VAL A 263 -3.90 16.79 10.94
N ASN A 264 -3.30 16.09 9.97
CA ASN A 264 -2.07 16.57 9.33
C ASN A 264 -2.27 17.90 8.60
N VAL A 265 -3.30 18.04 7.77
CA VAL A 265 -3.53 19.28 7.01
C VAL A 265 -3.82 20.45 7.94
N THR A 266 -4.60 20.23 8.99
CA THR A 266 -4.89 21.27 9.99
C THR A 266 -3.60 21.71 10.70
N ALA A 267 -2.75 20.76 11.08
CA ALA A 267 -1.47 21.04 11.71
C ALA A 267 -0.50 21.73 10.73
N HIS A 268 -0.40 21.27 9.48
CA HIS A 268 0.45 21.88 8.45
C HIS A 268 0.07 23.35 8.21
N VAL A 269 -1.23 23.61 8.02
CA VAL A 269 -1.72 24.99 7.79
C VAL A 269 -1.56 25.83 9.05
N GLY A 270 -1.96 25.32 10.21
CA GLY A 270 -1.92 26.07 11.48
C GLY A 270 -0.49 26.40 11.91
N LEU A 271 0.37 25.38 11.99
CA LEU A 271 1.78 25.57 12.38
C LEU A 271 2.55 26.34 11.30
N GLY A 272 2.29 26.03 10.02
CA GLY A 272 2.90 26.75 8.91
C GLY A 272 2.57 28.24 8.92
N LEU A 273 1.30 28.61 9.14
CA LEU A 273 0.88 29.98 9.25
C LEU A 273 1.48 30.67 10.48
N LEU A 274 1.46 30.01 11.64
CA LEU A 274 2.07 30.52 12.87
C LEU A 274 3.55 30.83 12.66
N LEU A 275 4.32 29.88 12.12
CA LEU A 275 5.75 30.07 11.85
C LEU A 275 6.00 31.15 10.79
N ALA A 276 5.18 31.22 9.74
CA ALA A 276 5.27 32.25 8.72
C ALA A 276 5.09 33.65 9.32
N MET A 277 4.07 33.81 10.16
CA MET A 277 3.82 35.09 10.85
C MET A 277 4.93 35.48 11.84
N VAL A 278 5.37 34.53 12.67
CA VAL A 278 6.45 34.76 13.63
C VAL A 278 7.74 35.17 12.89
N LEU A 279 8.14 34.44 11.86
CA LEU A 279 9.36 34.70 11.10
C LEU A 279 9.28 35.93 10.17
N GLN A 280 8.09 36.54 10.01
CA GLN A 280 7.95 37.80 9.30
C GLN A 280 8.31 38.99 10.20
N ASN A 281 8.23 38.87 11.52
CA ASN A 281 8.52 39.92 12.45
C ASN A 281 9.99 40.41 12.32
N PRO A 282 10.23 41.70 11.97
CA PRO A 282 11.58 42.22 11.77
C PRO A 282 12.41 42.28 13.06
N ARG A 283 11.78 42.21 14.23
CA ARG A 283 12.47 42.19 15.53
C ARG A 283 13.21 40.90 15.82
N ILE A 284 12.91 39.80 15.07
CA ILE A 284 13.61 38.52 15.24
C ILE A 284 14.96 38.55 14.53
N LYS A 285 16.03 38.62 15.35
CA LYS A 285 17.40 38.53 14.85
C LYS A 285 17.66 37.12 14.29
N GLY A 286 18.30 37.03 13.12
CA GLY A 286 18.64 35.74 12.50
C GLY A 286 17.46 35.01 11.84
N ARG A 287 16.34 35.68 11.58
CA ARG A 287 15.14 35.06 10.95
C ARG A 287 15.42 34.27 9.67
N VAL A 288 16.44 34.68 8.90
CA VAL A 288 16.85 33.95 7.69
C VAL A 288 17.41 32.57 8.05
N ALA A 289 18.28 32.49 9.07
CA ALA A 289 18.83 31.23 9.53
C ALA A 289 17.72 30.28 10.06
N TYR A 290 16.75 30.81 10.82
CA TYR A 290 15.60 30.02 11.26
C TYR A 290 14.77 29.50 10.10
N ARG A 291 14.51 30.33 9.07
CA ARG A 291 13.81 29.88 7.87
C ARG A 291 14.56 28.74 7.18
N VAL A 292 15.87 28.87 7.01
CA VAL A 292 16.70 27.83 6.39
C VAL A 292 16.68 26.55 7.23
N ALA A 293 16.85 26.67 8.55
CA ALA A 293 16.81 25.51 9.44
C ALA A 293 15.46 24.77 9.42
N LEU A 294 14.36 25.52 9.42
CA LEU A 294 13.01 24.96 9.36
C LEU A 294 12.67 24.35 7.99
N LEU A 295 13.44 24.66 6.94
CA LEU A 295 13.28 24.03 5.62
C LEU A 295 14.00 22.69 5.50
N LEU A 296 14.92 22.35 6.41
CA LEU A 296 15.69 21.12 6.34
C LEU A 296 14.82 19.85 6.20
N PRO A 297 13.70 19.71 6.94
CA PRO A 297 12.85 18.54 6.80
C PRO A 297 12.32 18.34 5.38
N TRP A 298 12.02 19.42 4.68
CA TRP A 298 11.52 19.39 3.32
C TRP A 298 12.62 19.29 2.25
N ALA A 299 13.84 19.76 2.58
CA ALA A 299 14.99 19.70 1.68
C ALA A 299 15.60 18.31 1.58
N ILE A 300 15.45 17.48 2.62
CA ILE A 300 15.91 16.10 2.64
C ILE A 300 14.85 15.21 1.97
N PRO A 301 15.25 14.24 1.12
CA PRO A 301 14.30 13.31 0.55
C PRO A 301 13.47 12.61 1.64
N SER A 302 12.14 12.65 1.52
CA SER A 302 11.21 12.20 2.58
C SER A 302 11.46 10.75 3.03
N TYR A 303 11.84 9.85 2.12
CA TYR A 303 12.12 8.46 2.46
C TYR A 303 13.32 8.31 3.42
N ILE A 304 14.36 9.15 3.29
CA ILE A 304 15.49 9.15 4.22
C ILE A 304 15.03 9.62 5.60
N SER A 305 14.31 10.74 5.64
CA SER A 305 13.78 11.29 6.88
C SER A 305 12.88 10.30 7.62
N VAL A 306 11.99 9.62 6.90
CA VAL A 306 11.08 8.62 7.48
C VAL A 306 11.85 7.45 8.08
N LEU A 307 12.86 6.92 7.38
CA LEU A 307 13.68 5.81 7.88
C LEU A 307 14.50 6.21 9.11
N VAL A 308 15.03 7.44 9.15
CA VAL A 308 15.72 7.97 10.34
C VAL A 308 14.74 8.04 11.52
N TRP A 309 13.55 8.60 11.32
CA TRP A 309 12.53 8.65 12.35
C TRP A 309 12.10 7.25 12.81
N LYS A 310 11.95 6.28 11.88
CA LYS A 310 11.68 4.89 12.22
C LYS A 310 12.73 4.33 13.18
N GLY A 311 14.03 4.53 12.88
CA GLY A 311 15.12 4.11 13.77
C GLY A 311 15.07 4.80 15.14
N MET A 312 14.72 6.09 15.19
CA MET A 312 14.62 6.83 16.45
C MET A 312 13.49 6.34 17.35
N PHE A 313 12.41 5.81 16.78
CA PHE A 313 11.23 5.29 17.52
C PHE A 313 11.28 3.78 17.79
N GLN A 314 12.39 3.07 17.45
CA GLN A 314 12.59 1.68 17.87
C GLN A 314 12.70 1.58 19.40
N PRO A 315 12.46 0.39 20.00
CA PRO A 315 12.62 0.19 21.44
C PRO A 315 13.96 0.60 21.99
N ASP A 316 15.03 0.32 21.24
CA ASP A 316 16.42 0.71 21.52
C ASP A 316 16.84 2.04 20.83
N GLY A 317 15.86 2.83 20.42
CA GLY A 317 16.06 4.07 19.68
C GLY A 317 16.20 5.30 20.57
N LEU A 318 16.74 6.37 19.98
CA LEU A 318 17.07 7.64 20.65
C LEU A 318 15.88 8.24 21.43
N VAL A 319 14.64 8.05 21.00
CA VAL A 319 13.46 8.59 21.69
C VAL A 319 13.30 7.94 23.06
N ASN A 320 13.42 6.63 23.15
CA ASN A 320 13.37 5.90 24.41
C ASN A 320 14.55 6.24 25.32
N ASP A 321 15.77 6.37 24.76
CA ASP A 321 16.96 6.79 25.51
C ASP A 321 16.78 8.16 26.17
N ILE A 322 16.23 9.14 25.43
CA ILE A 322 16.00 10.49 25.95
C ILE A 322 14.89 10.51 27.02
N LEU A 323 13.84 9.72 26.81
CA LEU A 323 12.70 9.68 27.72
C LEU A 323 12.92 8.77 28.91
N GLY A 324 13.96 7.93 28.89
CA GLY A 324 14.22 6.91 29.90
C GLY A 324 13.11 5.86 29.96
N THR A 325 12.57 5.46 28.81
CA THR A 325 11.45 4.52 28.66
C THR A 325 11.81 3.38 27.70
N ASP A 326 11.07 2.27 27.80
CA ASP A 326 11.18 1.12 26.90
C ASP A 326 9.89 0.94 26.08
N LEU A 327 9.34 2.05 25.58
CA LEU A 327 8.07 2.03 24.86
C LEU A 327 8.25 1.47 23.44
N ASN A 328 7.47 0.48 23.08
CA ASN A 328 7.39 -0.02 21.71
C ASN A 328 6.26 0.69 20.94
N LEU A 329 6.47 1.97 20.66
CA LEU A 329 5.45 2.82 20.05
C LEU A 329 5.01 2.37 18.65
N LEU A 330 5.89 1.72 17.90
CA LEU A 330 5.55 1.28 16.53
C LEU A 330 4.79 -0.03 16.49
N SER A 331 4.83 -0.82 17.57
CA SER A 331 4.08 -2.09 17.69
C SER A 331 2.73 -1.92 18.39
N ASP A 332 2.46 -0.76 19.00
CA ASP A 332 1.15 -0.42 19.55
C ASP A 332 0.32 0.38 18.54
N ALA A 333 -0.95 0.01 18.37
CA ALA A 333 -1.81 0.64 17.36
C ALA A 333 -2.00 2.15 17.56
N SER A 334 -2.12 2.61 18.82
CA SER A 334 -2.28 4.03 19.14
C SER A 334 -0.95 4.78 19.03
N GLY A 335 0.12 4.16 19.50
CA GLY A 335 1.49 4.66 19.38
C GLY A 335 1.89 4.85 17.93
N ALA A 336 1.73 3.81 17.11
CA ALA A 336 2.05 3.85 15.69
C ALA A 336 1.30 4.96 14.94
N LYS A 337 -0.03 5.09 15.17
CA LYS A 337 -0.83 6.19 14.60
C LYS A 337 -0.31 7.55 15.00
N THR A 338 0.04 7.73 16.27
CA THR A 338 0.57 9.00 16.79
C THR A 338 1.90 9.34 16.16
N VAL A 339 2.80 8.37 16.08
CA VAL A 339 4.15 8.56 15.53
C VAL A 339 4.10 8.90 14.04
N VAL A 340 3.33 8.18 13.23
CA VAL A 340 3.24 8.49 11.80
C VAL A 340 2.64 9.88 11.56
N ILE A 341 1.63 10.30 12.34
CA ILE A 341 1.05 11.64 12.27
C ILE A 341 2.10 12.70 12.61
N LEU A 342 2.85 12.53 13.71
CA LEU A 342 3.89 13.48 14.13
C LEU A 342 4.99 13.64 13.08
N VAL A 343 5.46 12.54 12.51
CA VAL A 343 6.49 12.57 11.47
C VAL A 343 5.99 13.27 10.22
N ASN A 344 4.74 13.01 9.82
CA ASN A 344 4.17 13.67 8.65
C ASN A 344 3.94 15.17 8.89
N ILE A 345 3.53 15.58 10.10
CA ILE A 345 3.44 17.00 10.47
C ILE A 345 4.81 17.66 10.33
N TRP A 346 5.86 17.02 10.86
CA TRP A 346 7.23 17.52 10.76
C TRP A 346 7.69 17.70 9.31
N LEU A 347 7.32 16.79 8.41
CA LEU A 347 7.65 16.86 6.98
C LEU A 347 6.87 17.95 6.23
N GLY A 348 5.60 18.19 6.58
CA GLY A 348 4.71 19.04 5.79
C GLY A 348 4.70 20.52 6.20
N VAL A 349 5.00 20.82 7.48
CA VAL A 349 4.99 22.18 8.02
C VAL A 349 5.90 23.15 7.24
N PRO A 350 7.15 22.77 6.85
CA PRO A 350 8.03 23.69 6.12
C PRO A 350 7.45 24.20 4.80
N PHE A 351 6.82 23.32 4.03
CA PHE A 351 6.19 23.70 2.76
C PHE A 351 5.07 24.72 2.97
N MET A 352 4.20 24.48 3.95
CA MET A 352 3.10 25.42 4.29
C MET A 352 3.64 26.76 4.83
N MET A 353 4.67 26.71 5.68
CA MET A 353 5.34 27.91 6.18
C MET A 353 5.88 28.79 5.04
N MET A 354 6.57 28.20 4.08
CA MET A 354 7.15 28.94 2.95
C MET A 354 6.07 29.50 2.03
N SER A 355 5.08 28.71 1.67
CA SER A 355 3.98 29.13 0.81
C SER A 355 3.19 30.28 1.41
N LEU A 356 2.89 30.19 2.71
CA LEU A 356 2.17 31.26 3.43
C LEU A 356 3.05 32.46 3.70
N SER A 357 4.36 32.29 3.92
CA SER A 357 5.28 33.45 4.04
C SER A 357 5.32 34.32 2.79
N GLY A 358 5.26 33.70 1.59
CA GLY A 358 5.18 34.42 0.33
C GLY A 358 3.90 35.25 0.23
N SER A 359 2.77 34.67 0.59
CA SER A 359 1.47 35.34 0.56
C SER A 359 1.36 36.48 1.60
N LEU A 360 1.90 36.25 2.81
CA LEU A 360 1.94 37.30 3.84
C LEU A 360 2.80 38.51 3.43
N GLN A 361 3.90 38.28 2.70
CA GLN A 361 4.75 39.37 2.22
C GLN A 361 4.11 40.18 1.09
N ALA A 362 3.10 39.64 0.42
CA ALA A 362 2.35 40.33 -0.62
C ALA A 362 1.25 41.26 -0.05
N LEU A 363 0.95 41.21 1.25
CA LEU A 363 -0.06 42.06 1.86
C LEU A 363 0.49 43.47 2.06
N PRO A 364 -0.30 44.51 1.74
CA PRO A 364 0.11 45.92 1.91
C PRO A 364 0.41 46.27 3.38
N SER A 365 1.59 46.85 3.66
CA SER A 365 1.95 47.30 5.01
C SER A 365 1.04 48.41 5.54
N ASP A 366 0.64 49.32 4.64
CA ASP A 366 -0.19 50.47 4.98
C ASP A 366 -1.50 50.10 5.70
N MET A 367 -2.05 48.94 5.35
CA MET A 367 -3.24 48.38 5.99
C MET A 367 -3.00 48.07 7.48
N TYR A 368 -1.82 47.56 7.82
CA TYR A 368 -1.45 47.24 9.19
C TYR A 368 -1.06 48.50 9.97
N GLU A 369 -0.38 49.45 9.34
CA GLU A 369 -0.03 50.73 9.93
C GLU A 369 -1.30 51.54 10.28
N ALA A 370 -2.29 51.58 9.38
CA ALA A 370 -3.58 52.21 9.66
C ALA A 370 -4.29 51.53 10.85
N ALA A 371 -4.31 50.20 10.90
CA ALA A 371 -4.91 49.45 12.01
C ALA A 371 -4.18 49.70 13.35
N GLU A 372 -2.86 49.91 13.34
CA GLU A 372 -2.10 50.26 14.55
C GLU A 372 -2.48 51.67 15.04
N VAL A 373 -2.66 52.63 14.13
CA VAL A 373 -3.11 53.99 14.46
C VAL A 373 -4.51 53.97 15.06
N ASP A 374 -5.40 53.11 14.53
CA ASP A 374 -6.75 52.92 15.04
C ASP A 374 -6.81 52.13 16.37
N GLY A 375 -5.67 51.68 16.89
CA GLY A 375 -5.56 50.94 18.15
C GLY A 375 -6.07 49.50 18.08
N VAL A 376 -6.15 48.91 16.87
CA VAL A 376 -6.58 47.53 16.66
C VAL A 376 -5.54 46.56 17.23
N SER A 377 -5.99 45.60 18.07
CA SER A 377 -5.10 44.64 18.69
C SER A 377 -4.51 43.67 17.66
N PRO A 378 -3.32 43.04 17.94
CA PRO A 378 -2.71 42.08 17.02
C PRO A 378 -3.60 40.88 16.69
N TRP A 379 -4.45 40.44 17.62
CA TRP A 379 -5.41 39.36 17.40
C TRP A 379 -6.54 39.81 16.43
N GLU A 380 -7.02 41.02 16.57
CA GLU A 380 -8.03 41.60 15.68
C GLU A 380 -7.44 41.81 14.28
N GLN A 381 -6.19 42.31 14.17
CA GLN A 381 -5.47 42.41 12.91
C GLN A 381 -5.33 41.04 12.24
N PHE A 382 -4.97 40.00 13.00
CA PHE A 382 -4.95 38.64 12.48
C PHE A 382 -6.31 38.19 11.95
N ARG A 383 -7.36 38.34 12.77
CA ARG A 383 -8.69 37.83 12.45
C ARG A 383 -9.39 38.58 11.33
N TYR A 384 -9.26 39.91 11.29
CA TYR A 384 -10.03 40.77 10.40
C TYR A 384 -9.23 41.31 9.21
N LEU A 385 -7.91 41.30 9.26
CA LEU A 385 -7.06 41.74 8.15
C LEU A 385 -6.28 40.58 7.55
N THR A 386 -5.47 39.89 8.34
CA THR A 386 -4.58 38.85 7.82
C THR A 386 -5.34 37.67 7.25
N LEU A 387 -6.19 37.02 8.05
CA LEU A 387 -6.88 35.79 7.67
C LEU A 387 -7.83 35.95 6.47
N PRO A 388 -8.65 37.03 6.37
CA PRO A 388 -9.48 37.25 5.20
C PRO A 388 -8.69 37.48 3.90
N ASN A 389 -7.58 38.23 3.97
CA ASN A 389 -6.74 38.51 2.81
C ASN A 389 -5.92 37.26 2.35
N LEU A 390 -5.59 36.35 3.28
CA LEU A 390 -4.95 35.10 2.95
C LEU A 390 -5.92 34.02 2.45
N LYS A 391 -7.23 34.24 2.55
CA LYS A 391 -8.23 33.23 2.19
C LYS A 391 -8.05 32.71 0.76
N SER A 392 -7.70 33.58 -0.18
CA SER A 392 -7.45 33.23 -1.58
C SER A 392 -6.27 32.26 -1.77
N THR A 393 -5.31 32.28 -0.86
CA THR A 393 -4.17 31.35 -0.85
C THR A 393 -4.41 30.14 0.04
N LEU A 394 -5.01 30.35 1.23
CA LEU A 394 -5.26 29.27 2.18
C LEU A 394 -6.19 28.18 1.62
N ILE A 395 -7.24 28.57 0.90
CA ILE A 395 -8.21 27.61 0.35
C ILE A 395 -7.57 26.66 -0.66
N PRO A 396 -6.90 27.11 -1.72
CA PRO A 396 -6.24 26.22 -2.67
C PRO A 396 -5.11 25.39 -2.03
N LEU A 397 -4.31 26.00 -1.14
CA LEU A 397 -3.24 25.30 -0.44
C LEU A 397 -3.77 24.21 0.49
N SER A 398 -4.84 24.46 1.21
CA SER A 398 -5.47 23.45 2.08
C SER A 398 -6.05 22.30 1.26
N LEU A 399 -6.68 22.60 0.11
CA LEU A 399 -7.19 21.56 -0.80
C LEU A 399 -6.05 20.71 -1.37
N LEU A 400 -4.99 21.34 -1.85
CA LEU A 400 -3.81 20.65 -2.36
C LEU A 400 -3.15 19.79 -1.28
N GLY A 401 -3.00 20.35 -0.07
CA GLY A 401 -2.49 19.63 1.10
C GLY A 401 -3.35 18.43 1.47
N PHE A 402 -4.69 18.57 1.38
CA PHE A 402 -5.61 17.47 1.64
C PHE A 402 -5.41 16.33 0.62
N ILE A 403 -5.42 16.64 -0.67
CA ILE A 403 -5.24 15.63 -1.73
C ILE A 403 -3.89 14.92 -1.60
N TRP A 404 -2.83 15.67 -1.30
CA TRP A 404 -1.49 15.13 -1.13
C TRP A 404 -1.36 14.23 0.11
N THR A 405 -1.86 14.69 1.26
CA THR A 405 -1.80 13.93 2.51
C THR A 405 -2.68 12.71 2.46
N PHE A 406 -3.85 12.79 1.81
CA PHE A 406 -4.76 11.66 1.62
C PHE A 406 -4.09 10.49 0.89
N ASN A 407 -3.18 10.79 -0.04
CA ASN A 407 -2.43 9.82 -0.83
C ASN A 407 -0.96 9.67 -0.39
N MET A 408 -0.62 10.03 0.85
CA MET A 408 0.75 10.01 1.34
C MET A 408 1.21 8.58 1.68
N PHE A 409 1.64 7.84 0.66
CA PHE A 409 2.07 6.45 0.77
C PHE A 409 3.34 6.27 1.61
N ASN A 410 4.39 7.07 1.31
CA ASN A 410 5.75 6.81 1.78
C ASN A 410 5.88 6.78 3.30
N VAL A 411 5.21 7.68 4.01
CA VAL A 411 5.33 7.78 5.48
C VAL A 411 4.79 6.53 6.16
N ILE A 412 3.60 6.09 5.74
CA ILE A 412 2.97 4.89 6.31
C ILE A 412 3.76 3.64 5.93
N TYR A 413 4.01 3.45 4.64
CA TYR A 413 4.68 2.25 4.14
C TYR A 413 6.08 2.04 4.73
N LEU A 414 6.92 3.08 4.73
CA LEU A 414 8.29 2.96 5.22
C LEU A 414 8.39 2.90 6.75
N MET A 415 7.46 3.51 7.47
CA MET A 415 7.53 3.58 8.93
C MET A 415 6.94 2.34 9.60
N THR A 416 5.75 1.94 9.19
CA THR A 416 4.95 0.91 9.85
C THR A 416 4.49 -0.20 8.92
N ASP A 417 4.65 -0.03 7.60
CA ASP A 417 4.11 -0.95 6.59
C ASP A 417 2.59 -1.22 6.77
N GLY A 418 1.84 -0.14 7.11
CA GLY A 418 0.42 -0.25 7.46
C GLY A 418 0.14 -0.75 8.88
N GLY A 419 1.10 -1.43 9.52
CA GLY A 419 0.96 -2.07 10.82
C GLY A 419 0.82 -1.11 12.02
N PRO A 420 0.70 -1.68 13.21
CA PRO A 420 0.63 -3.12 13.51
C PRO A 420 -0.64 -3.76 12.97
N ASN A 421 -0.51 -5.00 12.50
CA ASN A 421 -1.66 -5.77 12.04
C ASN A 421 -2.45 -6.26 13.25
N LEU A 422 -3.74 -5.96 13.26
CA LEU A 422 -4.65 -6.37 14.32
C LEU A 422 -5.23 -7.77 14.05
N TRP A 423 -5.42 -8.10 12.75
CA TRP A 423 -5.99 -9.34 12.26
C TRP A 423 -5.31 -9.73 10.95
N PHE A 424 -5.20 -11.03 10.69
CA PHE A 424 -4.66 -11.53 9.41
C PHE A 424 -5.65 -11.22 8.27
N GLY A 425 -5.12 -10.83 7.10
CA GLY A 425 -5.95 -10.50 5.92
C GLY A 425 -6.76 -9.21 6.04
N GLU A 426 -6.63 -8.48 7.15
CA GLU A 426 -7.26 -7.18 7.33
C GLU A 426 -6.23 -6.04 7.32
N PRO A 427 -6.66 -4.82 6.94
CA PRO A 427 -5.79 -3.66 6.99
C PRO A 427 -5.18 -3.45 8.38
N GLY A 428 -3.90 -3.10 8.43
CA GLY A 428 -3.23 -2.76 9.67
C GLY A 428 -3.77 -1.48 10.33
N ALA A 429 -3.26 -1.20 11.53
CA ALA A 429 -3.75 -0.08 12.32
C ALA A 429 -3.47 1.29 11.70
N THR A 430 -2.35 1.43 10.99
CA THR A 430 -1.93 2.67 10.34
C THR A 430 -2.19 2.69 8.84
N ASP A 431 -2.84 1.66 8.28
CA ASP A 431 -3.18 1.67 6.87
C ASP A 431 -4.09 2.82 6.52
N ILE A 432 -3.68 3.55 5.50
CA ILE A 432 -4.52 4.49 4.77
C ILE A 432 -4.96 3.85 3.45
N LEU A 433 -5.96 4.40 2.80
CA LEU A 433 -6.53 3.80 1.60
C LEU A 433 -5.48 3.44 0.54
N ILE A 434 -4.49 4.30 0.31
CA ILE A 434 -3.47 4.06 -0.73
C ILE A 434 -2.48 2.94 -0.36
N THR A 435 -2.12 2.78 0.93
CA THR A 435 -1.25 1.68 1.37
C THR A 435 -1.98 0.35 1.32
N TYR A 436 -3.23 0.34 1.73
CA TYR A 436 -4.06 -0.86 1.64
C TYR A 436 -4.30 -1.30 0.18
N VAL A 437 -4.56 -0.35 -0.73
CA VAL A 437 -4.66 -0.66 -2.18
C VAL A 437 -3.37 -1.26 -2.72
N TYR A 438 -2.23 -0.77 -2.25
CA TYR A 438 -0.94 -1.35 -2.64
C TYR A 438 -0.83 -2.81 -2.19
N ASP A 439 -1.25 -3.14 -0.97
CA ASP A 439 -1.24 -4.52 -0.47
C ASP A 439 -2.18 -5.41 -1.28
N VAL A 440 -3.41 -4.99 -1.51
CA VAL A 440 -4.38 -5.71 -2.36
C VAL A 440 -3.84 -5.95 -3.78
N ALA A 441 -3.10 -4.97 -4.35
CA ALA A 441 -2.55 -5.10 -5.69
C ALA A 441 -1.32 -6.01 -5.74
N PHE A 442 -0.36 -5.83 -4.82
CA PHE A 442 0.99 -6.39 -4.96
C PHE A 442 1.31 -7.52 -3.98
N ARG A 443 0.58 -7.63 -2.87
CA ARG A 443 0.68 -8.76 -1.94
C ARG A 443 -0.38 -9.82 -2.25
N ASP A 444 -1.65 -9.38 -2.41
CA ASP A 444 -2.75 -10.30 -2.68
C ASP A 444 -2.90 -10.60 -4.17
N GLY A 445 -2.27 -9.81 -5.06
CA GLY A 445 -2.33 -9.98 -6.50
C GLY A 445 -3.70 -9.69 -7.14
N ALA A 446 -4.64 -9.12 -6.39
CA ALA A 446 -6.02 -8.87 -6.83
C ALA A 446 -6.14 -7.53 -7.58
N TYR A 447 -5.60 -7.46 -8.80
CA TYR A 447 -5.48 -6.19 -9.55
C TYR A 447 -6.84 -5.54 -9.88
N GLY A 448 -7.87 -6.34 -10.20
CA GLY A 448 -9.23 -5.83 -10.47
C GLY A 448 -9.85 -5.17 -9.24
N VAL A 449 -9.70 -5.79 -8.07
CA VAL A 449 -10.19 -5.25 -6.79
C VAL A 449 -9.38 -4.01 -6.40
N ALA A 450 -8.06 -4.02 -6.53
CA ALA A 450 -7.21 -2.85 -6.25
C ALA A 450 -7.54 -1.67 -7.17
N ALA A 451 -7.84 -1.94 -8.44
CA ALA A 451 -8.30 -0.94 -9.39
C ALA A 451 -9.65 -0.35 -8.97
N ALA A 452 -10.59 -1.18 -8.49
CA ALA A 452 -11.88 -0.70 -7.97
C ALA A 452 -11.71 0.18 -6.72
N TRP A 453 -10.81 -0.19 -5.78
CA TRP A 453 -10.42 0.67 -4.65
C TRP A 453 -9.89 2.01 -5.14
N SER A 454 -8.99 2.02 -6.14
CA SER A 454 -8.42 3.24 -6.69
C SER A 454 -9.48 4.17 -7.29
N VAL A 455 -10.49 3.61 -7.98
CA VAL A 455 -11.64 4.37 -8.49
C VAL A 455 -12.48 4.94 -7.35
N VAL A 456 -12.74 4.18 -6.29
CA VAL A 456 -13.47 4.66 -5.10
C VAL A 456 -12.71 5.82 -4.44
N ILE A 457 -11.40 5.70 -4.24
CA ILE A 457 -10.53 6.77 -3.73
C ILE A 457 -10.64 8.03 -4.59
N PHE A 458 -10.54 7.87 -5.91
CA PHE A 458 -10.68 8.97 -6.85
C PHE A 458 -12.03 9.68 -6.72
N MET A 459 -13.13 8.91 -6.66
CA MET A 459 -14.48 9.47 -6.49
C MET A 459 -14.64 10.20 -5.16
N MET A 460 -14.06 9.67 -4.07
CA MET A 460 -14.04 10.36 -2.77
C MET A 460 -13.33 11.70 -2.83
N LEU A 461 -12.16 11.75 -3.47
CA LEU A 461 -11.39 12.99 -3.62
C LEU A 461 -12.10 14.00 -4.53
N VAL A 462 -12.73 13.56 -5.62
CA VAL A 462 -13.53 14.42 -6.50
C VAL A 462 -14.73 15.00 -5.74
N ALA A 463 -15.47 14.16 -5.02
CA ALA A 463 -16.61 14.60 -4.22
C ALA A 463 -16.19 15.60 -3.13
N PHE A 464 -15.11 15.30 -2.41
CA PHE A 464 -14.56 16.22 -1.40
C PHE A 464 -14.12 17.56 -2.03
N SER A 465 -13.36 17.50 -3.12
CA SER A 465 -12.85 18.70 -3.80
C SER A 465 -13.99 19.58 -4.31
N TRP A 466 -15.01 18.97 -4.92
CA TRP A 466 -16.20 19.68 -5.37
C TRP A 466 -16.95 20.36 -4.23
N PHE A 467 -17.20 19.61 -3.13
CA PHE A 467 -17.88 20.13 -1.95
C PHE A 467 -17.07 21.26 -1.29
N TYR A 468 -15.77 21.07 -1.14
CA TYR A 468 -14.86 22.04 -0.56
C TYR A 468 -14.83 23.36 -1.36
N MET A 469 -14.66 23.27 -2.70
CA MET A 469 -14.65 24.44 -3.57
C MET A 469 -15.98 25.18 -3.55
N LYS A 470 -17.10 24.44 -3.60
CA LYS A 470 -18.44 25.03 -3.54
C LYS A 470 -18.67 25.77 -2.20
N LYS A 471 -18.26 25.17 -1.08
CA LYS A 471 -18.48 25.75 0.25
C LYS A 471 -17.58 26.97 0.54
N THR A 472 -16.37 26.98 0.00
CA THR A 472 -15.39 28.03 0.21
C THR A 472 -15.51 29.19 -0.76
N GLY A 473 -16.35 29.09 -1.80
CA GLY A 473 -16.47 30.06 -2.88
C GLY A 473 -15.22 30.15 -3.76
N ALA A 474 -14.37 29.10 -3.78
CA ALA A 474 -13.15 29.10 -4.57
C ALA A 474 -13.40 29.11 -6.09
N THR A 475 -14.62 28.79 -6.51
CA THR A 475 -15.07 28.85 -7.91
C THR A 475 -15.68 30.19 -8.30
N GLU A 476 -16.02 31.03 -7.32
CA GLU A 476 -16.46 32.40 -7.56
C GLU A 476 -15.20 33.25 -7.65
N ALA A 477 -14.40 33.02 -8.69
CA ALA A 477 -13.31 33.89 -9.05
C ALA A 477 -13.94 35.27 -9.31
N ASN A 478 -13.47 36.26 -8.57
CA ASN A 478 -13.82 37.67 -8.81
C ASN A 478 -13.62 37.96 -10.31
N VAL A 479 -14.74 38.07 -11.04
CA VAL A 479 -14.78 38.64 -12.34
C VAL A 479 -14.73 40.17 -12.17
#